data_95e120df8a5583def5d88b3943f78a78
#
_entry.id   95e120df8a5583def5d88b3943f78a78
#
_cell.length_a   1.000
_cell.length_b   1.000
_cell.length_c   1.000
_cell.angle_alpha   90.00
_cell.angle_beta   90.00
_cell.angle_gamma   90.00
#
_symmetry.space_group_name_H-M   'P 1'
#
loop_
_entity.id
_entity.type
_entity.pdbx_description
1 polymer ?
#
loop_
_entity_poly.entity_id
_entity_poly.type
_entity_poly.pdbx_seq_one_letter_code
_entity_poly.pdbx_strand_id
1 'polypeptide(L)'
;MTASITQAKGAAPKRAAAKPKRSKAFKRENRTGWAFMAPFAILFAFVFLLPIIWAVYSSFFRQVSQGGGLYGGGELVNEFVGFQNFQYVITSGKFWTGVGHVLLYTVIQVPIMIIAALALAMVIDSFVVKHVTGFRLGYFLPYAIPGVVASIIWVYLYNGQISPIVKGLESIGIHVDFFANNVVLGSMANITTWTFTGYNMLIFLAALQAIPHDLYEAARIDGANGFQVAMKIKLPNVRGAALLAMLLSIEPQIMSTADPGISKAYTPMMMAMNTSQGTLTPSGDGPASAIAIVMALIAGLLAVVYTLAERKVNE
;
A
#
# COMPACT_ATOMS: atom_id res chain seq x y z
N MET A 1 -75.44 -29.25 -21.29
CA MET A 1 -75.33 -27.98 -22.00
C MET A 1 -74.36 -27.10 -21.18
N THR A 2 -73.13 -27.06 -21.55
CA THR A 2 -72.04 -26.35 -20.86
C THR A 2 -71.51 -25.28 -21.81
N ALA A 3 -71.73 -24.03 -21.47
CA ALA A 3 -71.23 -22.90 -22.23
C ALA A 3 -69.84 -22.49 -21.67
N SER A 4 -68.82 -22.58 -22.50
CA SER A 4 -67.43 -22.12 -22.25
C SER A 4 -67.36 -20.63 -22.49
N ILE A 5 -66.90 -19.85 -21.46
CA ILE A 5 -66.61 -18.47 -21.60
C ILE A 5 -65.09 -18.30 -21.73
N THR A 6 -64.65 -17.99 -22.93
CA THR A 6 -63.22 -17.62 -23.21
C THR A 6 -62.94 -16.20 -22.80
N GLN A 7 -62.16 -16.00 -21.76
CA GLN A 7 -61.65 -14.67 -21.38
C GLN A 7 -60.41 -14.30 -22.22
N ALA A 8 -60.55 -13.33 -23.06
CA ALA A 8 -59.43 -12.67 -23.76
C ALA A 8 -58.61 -11.78 -22.79
N LYS A 9 -57.36 -12.16 -22.52
CA LYS A 9 -56.40 -11.38 -21.79
C LYS A 9 -55.88 -10.23 -22.68
N GLY A 10 -56.46 -9.05 -22.52
CA GLY A 10 -55.90 -7.82 -23.10
C GLY A 10 -54.58 -7.46 -22.40
N ALA A 11 -53.45 -7.53 -23.11
CA ALA A 11 -52.18 -7.04 -22.66
C ALA A 11 -52.17 -5.50 -22.64
N ALA A 12 -52.11 -4.90 -21.44
CA ALA A 12 -51.95 -3.46 -21.28
C ALA A 12 -50.55 -3.04 -21.76
N PRO A 13 -50.40 -1.92 -22.49
CA PRO A 13 -49.10 -1.45 -22.95
C PRO A 13 -48.23 -1.01 -21.76
N LYS A 14 -47.01 -1.56 -21.66
CA LYS A 14 -46.01 -1.10 -20.70
C LYS A 14 -45.71 0.37 -20.92
N ARG A 15 -46.27 1.25 -20.10
CA ARG A 15 -45.89 2.66 -20.02
C ARG A 15 -44.39 2.73 -19.68
N ALA A 16 -43.56 3.20 -20.61
CA ALA A 16 -42.18 3.55 -20.35
C ALA A 16 -42.13 4.55 -19.19
N ALA A 17 -41.53 4.17 -18.09
CA ALA A 17 -41.39 5.00 -16.92
C ALA A 17 -40.56 6.23 -17.32
N ALA A 18 -41.21 7.40 -17.41
CA ALA A 18 -40.55 8.67 -17.67
C ALA A 18 -39.54 8.93 -16.56
N LYS A 19 -38.26 9.15 -16.90
CA LYS A 19 -37.21 9.49 -15.93
C LYS A 19 -37.67 10.70 -15.11
N PRO A 20 -37.66 10.60 -13.77
CA PRO A 20 -38.15 11.68 -12.91
C PRO A 20 -37.36 12.97 -13.21
N LYS A 21 -38.09 14.05 -13.56
CA LYS A 21 -37.47 15.38 -13.72
C LYS A 21 -36.86 15.77 -12.37
N ARG A 22 -35.52 15.90 -12.32
CA ARG A 22 -34.80 16.33 -11.10
C ARG A 22 -35.39 17.61 -10.56
N SER A 23 -35.96 17.59 -9.36
CA SER A 23 -36.64 18.72 -8.72
C SER A 23 -35.64 19.89 -8.50
N LYS A 24 -36.18 21.12 -8.41
CA LYS A 24 -35.37 22.31 -8.10
C LYS A 24 -34.64 22.17 -6.75
N ALA A 25 -35.25 21.47 -5.78
CA ALA A 25 -34.63 21.12 -4.50
C ALA A 25 -33.37 20.25 -4.68
N PHE A 26 -33.44 19.17 -5.47
CA PHE A 26 -32.30 18.30 -5.77
C PHE A 26 -31.13 19.06 -6.43
N LYS A 27 -31.42 20.01 -7.33
CA LYS A 27 -30.39 20.85 -7.95
C LYS A 27 -29.74 21.80 -6.93
N ARG A 28 -30.51 22.31 -5.96
CA ARG A 28 -30.00 23.18 -4.90
C ARG A 28 -29.15 22.41 -3.91
N GLU A 29 -29.57 21.25 -3.46
CA GLU A 29 -28.79 20.35 -2.59
C GLU A 29 -27.49 19.95 -3.23
N ASN A 30 -27.53 19.53 -4.51
CA ASN A 30 -26.34 19.17 -5.25
C ASN A 30 -25.34 20.35 -5.39
N ARG A 31 -25.84 21.58 -5.65
CA ARG A 31 -24.98 22.77 -5.73
C ARG A 31 -24.36 23.12 -4.36
N THR A 32 -25.12 22.98 -3.29
CA THR A 32 -24.60 23.18 -1.92
C THR A 32 -23.54 22.12 -1.59
N GLY A 33 -23.81 20.84 -1.92
CA GLY A 33 -22.81 19.77 -1.76
C GLY A 33 -21.52 20.05 -2.50
N TRP A 34 -21.59 20.46 -3.78
CA TRP A 34 -20.40 20.85 -4.56
C TRP A 34 -19.67 22.06 -3.96
N ALA A 35 -20.39 23.05 -3.40
CA ALA A 35 -19.78 24.20 -2.75
C ALA A 35 -18.98 23.82 -1.51
N PHE A 36 -19.47 22.86 -0.72
CA PHE A 36 -18.70 22.31 0.43
C PHE A 36 -17.53 21.43 0.01
N MET A 37 -17.63 20.70 -1.10
CA MET A 37 -16.52 19.91 -1.64
C MET A 37 -15.46 20.74 -2.38
N ALA A 38 -15.83 21.93 -2.88
CA ALA A 38 -14.97 22.72 -3.76
C ALA A 38 -13.61 23.07 -3.12
N PRO A 39 -13.49 23.50 -1.86
CA PRO A 39 -12.18 23.81 -1.27
C PRO A 39 -11.26 22.60 -1.28
N PHE A 40 -11.77 21.42 -0.88
CA PHE A 40 -11.02 20.18 -0.92
C PHE A 40 -10.65 19.78 -2.36
N ALA A 41 -11.61 19.83 -3.29
CA ALA A 41 -11.39 19.43 -4.68
C ALA A 41 -10.34 20.33 -5.38
N ILE A 42 -10.37 21.64 -5.09
CA ILE A 42 -9.38 22.59 -5.64
C ILE A 42 -7.99 22.29 -5.08
N LEU A 43 -7.85 22.12 -3.76
CA LEU A 43 -6.58 21.79 -3.14
C LEU A 43 -6.06 20.43 -3.62
N PHE A 44 -6.93 19.44 -3.73
CA PHE A 44 -6.58 18.12 -4.27
C PHE A 44 -6.10 18.21 -5.71
N ALA A 45 -6.82 18.97 -6.56
CA ALA A 45 -6.40 19.15 -7.94
C ALA A 45 -5.05 19.86 -8.06
N PHE A 46 -4.82 20.89 -7.23
CA PHE A 46 -3.57 21.64 -7.26
C PHE A 46 -2.38 20.85 -6.70
N VAL A 47 -2.56 20.13 -5.60
CA VAL A 47 -1.47 19.44 -4.90
C VAL A 47 -1.18 18.05 -5.50
N PHE A 48 -2.21 17.34 -5.99
CA PHE A 48 -2.05 15.97 -6.49
C PHE A 48 -2.17 15.87 -8.01
N LEU A 49 -3.27 16.39 -8.60
CA LEU A 49 -3.50 16.19 -10.04
C LEU A 49 -2.51 16.97 -10.91
N LEU A 50 -2.19 18.21 -10.54
CA LEU A 50 -1.30 19.03 -11.32
C LEU A 50 0.13 18.46 -11.38
N PRO A 51 0.77 18.02 -10.28
CA PRO A 51 2.07 17.33 -10.35
C PRO A 51 2.02 16.02 -11.13
N ILE A 52 0.92 15.26 -11.06
CA ILE A 52 0.77 14.03 -11.86
C ILE A 52 0.72 14.37 -13.36
N ILE A 53 -0.07 15.37 -13.75
CA ILE A 53 -0.13 15.84 -15.13
C ILE A 53 1.24 16.33 -15.60
N TRP A 54 1.96 17.06 -14.75
CA TRP A 54 3.31 17.51 -15.03
C TRP A 54 4.28 16.35 -15.22
N ALA A 55 4.23 15.34 -14.35
CA ALA A 55 5.05 14.14 -14.47
C ALA A 55 4.76 13.39 -15.79
N VAL A 56 3.47 13.25 -16.17
CA VAL A 56 3.08 12.65 -17.45
C VAL A 56 3.64 13.48 -18.61
N TYR A 57 3.51 14.80 -18.58
CA TYR A 57 4.09 15.67 -19.59
C TYR A 57 5.61 15.53 -19.68
N SER A 58 6.32 15.63 -18.53
CA SER A 58 7.78 15.54 -18.44
C SER A 58 8.31 14.20 -18.91
N SER A 59 7.57 13.11 -18.76
CA SER A 59 8.00 11.77 -19.18
C SER A 59 8.29 11.62 -20.66
N PHE A 60 7.76 12.51 -21.49
CA PHE A 60 8.01 12.55 -22.96
C PHE A 60 9.22 13.38 -23.35
N PHE A 61 9.87 14.03 -22.38
CA PHE A 61 11.04 14.87 -22.61
C PHE A 61 12.28 14.28 -21.94
N ARG A 62 13.45 14.66 -22.44
CA ARG A 62 14.76 14.28 -21.88
C ARG A 62 15.69 15.47 -21.92
N GLN A 63 16.48 15.62 -20.87
CA GLN A 63 17.56 16.59 -20.88
C GLN A 63 18.76 16.04 -21.66
N VAL A 64 19.16 16.74 -22.70
CA VAL A 64 20.33 16.44 -23.52
C VAL A 64 21.29 17.63 -23.45
N SER A 65 22.57 17.35 -23.35
CA SER A 65 23.59 18.40 -23.40
C SER A 65 23.86 18.77 -24.85
N GLN A 66 23.60 20.02 -25.21
CA GLN A 66 23.93 20.56 -26.54
C GLN A 66 25.14 21.50 -26.45
N GLY A 67 26.11 21.35 -27.35
CA GLY A 67 27.23 22.26 -27.49
C GLY A 67 28.40 22.05 -26.55
N GLY A 68 28.48 20.96 -25.81
CA GLY A 68 29.62 20.60 -24.98
C GLY A 68 30.83 20.16 -25.82
N GLY A 69 31.96 20.86 -25.69
CA GLY A 69 33.24 20.41 -26.24
C GLY A 69 33.82 19.20 -25.47
N LEU A 70 35.05 18.79 -25.79
CA LEU A 70 35.73 17.62 -25.25
C LEU A 70 35.81 17.57 -23.68
N TYR A 71 35.57 18.72 -23.02
CA TYR A 71 35.64 18.89 -21.55
C TYR A 71 34.27 19.05 -20.89
N GLY A 72 33.15 18.81 -21.59
CA GLY A 72 31.80 19.03 -21.05
C GLY A 72 31.41 20.53 -21.12
N GLY A 73 30.27 20.92 -20.56
CA GLY A 73 29.83 22.31 -20.47
C GLY A 73 28.80 22.72 -21.51
N GLY A 74 28.11 21.76 -22.13
CA GLY A 74 26.94 22.06 -22.97
C GLY A 74 25.74 22.49 -22.12
N GLU A 75 24.90 23.36 -22.72
CA GLU A 75 23.63 23.75 -22.13
C GLU A 75 22.66 22.55 -22.12
N LEU A 76 21.99 22.32 -20.99
CA LEU A 76 20.97 21.26 -20.89
C LEU A 76 19.67 21.75 -21.54
N VAL A 77 19.30 21.13 -22.64
CA VAL A 77 18.07 21.44 -23.38
C VAL A 77 17.09 20.30 -23.22
N ASN A 78 15.81 20.62 -22.96
CA ASN A 78 14.75 19.64 -22.95
C ASN A 78 14.34 19.28 -24.40
N GLU A 79 14.65 18.07 -24.81
CA GLU A 79 14.27 17.52 -26.11
C GLU A 79 13.05 16.60 -25.96
N PHE A 80 12.10 16.72 -26.91
CA PHE A 80 10.98 15.80 -26.97
C PHE A 80 11.42 14.46 -27.59
N VAL A 81 11.39 13.42 -26.75
CA VAL A 81 11.83 12.05 -27.13
C VAL A 81 10.69 11.05 -27.25
N GLY A 82 9.43 11.52 -27.11
CA GLY A 82 8.26 10.65 -27.20
C GLY A 82 8.32 9.49 -26.17
N PHE A 83 8.18 8.26 -26.64
CA PHE A 83 8.14 7.08 -25.78
C PHE A 83 9.51 6.47 -25.44
N GLN A 84 10.62 7.08 -25.80
CA GLN A 84 11.96 6.50 -25.57
C GLN A 84 12.28 6.32 -24.08
N ASN A 85 11.79 7.22 -23.21
CA ASN A 85 11.96 7.06 -21.78
C ASN A 85 11.22 5.83 -21.25
N PHE A 86 10.01 5.56 -21.72
CA PHE A 86 9.25 4.35 -21.38
C PHE A 86 9.93 3.08 -21.92
N GLN A 87 10.42 3.13 -23.16
CA GLN A 87 11.18 2.03 -23.74
C GLN A 87 12.41 1.69 -22.88
N TYR A 88 13.16 2.70 -22.46
CA TYR A 88 14.30 2.52 -21.55
C TYR A 88 13.88 1.82 -20.26
N VAL A 89 12.78 2.23 -19.62
CA VAL A 89 12.30 1.61 -18.37
C VAL A 89 11.93 0.14 -18.59
N ILE A 90 11.12 -0.14 -19.63
CA ILE A 90 10.62 -1.50 -19.91
C ILE A 90 11.74 -2.46 -20.30
N THR A 91 12.78 -1.97 -20.99
CA THR A 91 13.94 -2.80 -21.41
C THR A 91 15.03 -2.89 -20.33
N SER A 92 14.94 -2.07 -19.27
CA SER A 92 15.96 -2.05 -18.21
C SER A 92 15.87 -3.28 -17.31
N GLY A 93 16.93 -4.11 -17.34
CA GLY A 93 17.06 -5.23 -16.41
C GLY A 93 17.09 -4.81 -14.94
N LYS A 94 17.67 -3.64 -14.62
CA LYS A 94 17.69 -3.08 -13.26
C LYS A 94 16.28 -2.76 -12.75
N PHE A 95 15.41 -2.25 -13.63
CA PHE A 95 14.01 -1.96 -13.28
C PHE A 95 13.28 -3.25 -12.87
N TRP A 96 13.34 -4.28 -13.70
CA TRP A 96 12.64 -5.55 -13.43
C TRP A 96 13.21 -6.32 -12.25
N THR A 97 14.52 -6.27 -12.05
CA THR A 97 15.15 -6.81 -10.83
C THR A 97 14.61 -6.08 -9.59
N GLY A 98 14.51 -4.76 -9.63
CA GLY A 98 13.92 -3.97 -8.56
C GLY A 98 12.43 -4.31 -8.33
N VAL A 99 11.63 -4.46 -9.37
CA VAL A 99 10.24 -4.94 -9.27
C VAL A 99 10.17 -6.31 -8.60
N GLY A 100 11.07 -7.23 -8.99
CA GLY A 100 11.16 -8.56 -8.37
C GLY A 100 11.46 -8.49 -6.86
N HIS A 101 12.36 -7.62 -6.43
CA HIS A 101 12.66 -7.40 -5.01
C HIS A 101 11.44 -6.88 -4.24
N VAL A 102 10.71 -5.88 -4.80
CA VAL A 102 9.51 -5.34 -4.18
C VAL A 102 8.42 -6.41 -4.06
N LEU A 103 8.19 -7.20 -5.11
CA LEU A 103 7.19 -8.27 -5.09
C LEU A 103 7.55 -9.35 -4.06
N LEU A 104 8.80 -9.81 -4.05
CA LEU A 104 9.28 -10.80 -3.09
C LEU A 104 9.12 -10.28 -1.65
N TYR A 105 9.54 -9.05 -1.42
CA TYR A 105 9.38 -8.37 -0.14
C TYR A 105 7.91 -8.33 0.28
N THR A 106 7.03 -7.84 -0.59
CA THR A 106 5.60 -7.69 -0.30
C THR A 106 4.93 -9.04 0.01
N VAL A 107 5.21 -10.07 -0.79
CA VAL A 107 4.61 -11.41 -0.61
C VAL A 107 5.03 -12.07 0.69
N ILE A 108 6.22 -11.79 1.19
CA ILE A 108 6.71 -12.38 2.45
C ILE A 108 6.38 -11.50 3.65
N GLN A 109 6.75 -10.22 3.58
CA GLN A 109 6.69 -9.30 4.70
C GLN A 109 5.24 -8.94 5.09
N VAL A 110 4.38 -8.62 4.11
CA VAL A 110 3.01 -8.17 4.41
C VAL A 110 2.20 -9.26 5.12
N PRO A 111 2.18 -10.53 4.68
CA PRO A 111 1.49 -11.58 5.43
C PRO A 111 2.03 -11.78 6.85
N ILE A 112 3.36 -11.77 7.05
CA ILE A 112 3.97 -11.91 8.38
C ILE A 112 3.49 -10.79 9.30
N MET A 113 3.54 -9.55 8.85
CA MET A 113 3.11 -8.38 9.60
C MET A 113 1.61 -8.43 9.94
N ILE A 114 0.76 -8.79 8.97
CA ILE A 114 -0.69 -8.90 9.16
C ILE A 114 -1.03 -10.00 10.18
N ILE A 115 -0.37 -11.17 10.07
CA ILE A 115 -0.56 -12.26 11.02
C ILE A 115 -0.12 -11.82 12.43
N ALA A 116 1.02 -11.16 12.56
CA ALA A 116 1.51 -10.64 13.84
C ALA A 116 0.54 -9.60 14.42
N ALA A 117 0.07 -8.65 13.61
CA ALA A 117 -0.88 -7.62 14.03
C ALA A 117 -2.23 -8.22 14.48
N LEU A 118 -2.76 -9.19 13.72
CA LEU A 118 -4.00 -9.88 14.07
C LEU A 118 -3.84 -10.72 15.34
N ALA A 119 -2.74 -11.43 15.49
CA ALA A 119 -2.45 -12.19 16.71
C ALA A 119 -2.41 -11.27 17.93
N LEU A 120 -1.71 -10.13 17.83
CA LEU A 120 -1.68 -9.12 18.90
C LEU A 120 -3.07 -8.55 19.19
N ALA A 121 -3.85 -8.22 18.15
CA ALA A 121 -5.22 -7.73 18.33
C ALA A 121 -6.11 -8.75 19.06
N MET A 122 -6.03 -10.03 18.68
CA MET A 122 -6.78 -11.11 19.35
C MET A 122 -6.35 -11.31 20.81
N VAL A 123 -5.07 -11.18 21.11
CA VAL A 123 -4.55 -11.25 22.51
C VAL A 123 -5.07 -10.06 23.32
N ILE A 124 -5.01 -8.85 22.77
CA ILE A 124 -5.48 -7.64 23.47
C ILE A 124 -7.01 -7.63 23.63
N ASP A 125 -7.75 -8.18 22.67
CA ASP A 125 -9.21 -8.34 22.72
C ASP A 125 -9.64 -9.46 23.73
N SER A 126 -8.72 -10.30 24.15
CA SER A 126 -9.01 -11.32 25.15
C SER A 126 -9.10 -10.70 26.56
N PHE A 127 -9.98 -11.26 27.42
CA PHE A 127 -10.14 -10.81 28.80
C PHE A 127 -8.91 -11.09 29.70
N VAL A 128 -7.85 -11.68 29.14
CA VAL A 128 -6.63 -12.03 29.87
C VAL A 128 -5.71 -10.83 30.09
N VAL A 129 -5.76 -9.84 29.19
CA VAL A 129 -4.84 -8.69 29.26
C VAL A 129 -5.38 -7.63 30.20
N LYS A 130 -4.63 -7.40 31.29
CA LYS A 130 -4.82 -6.24 32.18
C LYS A 130 -4.05 -5.05 31.56
N HIS A 131 -4.48 -3.82 31.77
CA HIS A 131 -3.84 -2.60 31.23
C HIS A 131 -3.80 -2.50 29.69
N VAL A 132 -4.90 -2.85 29.05
CA VAL A 132 -5.08 -2.82 27.57
C VAL A 132 -4.60 -1.52 26.95
N THR A 133 -4.84 -0.36 27.58
CA THR A 133 -4.43 0.96 27.08
C THR A 133 -2.91 1.09 26.98
N GLY A 134 -2.16 0.60 27.99
CA GLY A 134 -0.71 0.64 27.96
C GLY A 134 -0.12 -0.22 26.84
N PHE A 135 -0.67 -1.42 26.63
CA PHE A 135 -0.25 -2.28 25.51
C PHE A 135 -0.57 -1.66 24.15
N ARG A 136 -1.76 -1.08 23.97
CA ARG A 136 -2.12 -0.37 22.73
C ARG A 136 -1.13 0.76 22.41
N LEU A 137 -0.83 1.59 23.40
CA LEU A 137 0.13 2.69 23.24
C LEU A 137 1.54 2.17 22.93
N GLY A 138 2.02 1.16 23.67
CA GLY A 138 3.35 0.59 23.48
C GLY A 138 3.58 0.02 22.08
N TYR A 139 2.61 -0.75 21.56
CA TYR A 139 2.71 -1.29 20.20
C TYR A 139 2.47 -0.26 19.10
N PHE A 140 1.70 0.81 19.37
CA PHE A 140 1.48 1.89 18.41
C PHE A 140 2.63 2.89 18.36
N LEU A 141 3.42 3.03 19.43
CA LEU A 141 4.50 4.01 19.54
C LEU A 141 5.52 3.96 18.37
N PRO A 142 5.95 2.79 17.87
CA PRO A 142 6.85 2.73 16.71
C PRO A 142 6.31 3.44 15.47
N TYR A 143 5.01 3.36 15.21
CA TYR A 143 4.38 4.04 14.08
C TYR A 143 4.42 5.58 14.19
N ALA A 144 4.43 6.11 15.41
CA ALA A 144 4.54 7.54 15.65
C ALA A 144 5.95 8.11 15.42
N ILE A 145 6.97 7.24 15.30
CA ILE A 145 8.35 7.64 15.05
C ILE A 145 8.52 7.94 13.56
N PRO A 146 9.07 9.12 13.18
CA PRO A 146 9.37 9.42 11.77
C PRO A 146 10.25 8.33 11.15
N GLY A 147 9.93 7.89 9.93
CA GLY A 147 10.60 6.75 9.27
C GLY A 147 12.12 6.89 9.16
N VAL A 148 12.63 8.11 8.92
CA VAL A 148 14.07 8.38 8.90
C VAL A 148 14.72 8.11 10.27
N VAL A 149 14.06 8.53 11.36
CA VAL A 149 14.55 8.29 12.73
C VAL A 149 14.50 6.80 13.06
N ALA A 150 13.42 6.12 12.71
CA ALA A 150 13.30 4.67 12.85
C ALA A 150 14.43 3.93 12.11
N SER A 151 14.73 4.33 10.87
CA SER A 151 15.82 3.76 10.10
C SER A 151 17.19 3.95 10.77
N ILE A 152 17.48 5.13 11.31
CA ILE A 152 18.74 5.41 12.03
C ILE A 152 18.85 4.54 13.28
N ILE A 153 17.75 4.38 14.05
CA ILE A 153 17.71 3.52 15.23
C ILE A 153 18.08 2.08 14.83
N TRP A 154 17.46 1.56 13.76
CA TRP A 154 17.72 0.20 13.32
C TRP A 154 19.09 0.00 12.69
N VAL A 155 19.64 1.01 11.97
CA VAL A 155 21.03 0.99 11.50
C VAL A 155 21.99 0.84 12.69
N TYR A 156 21.76 1.57 13.80
CA TYR A 156 22.53 1.41 15.04
C TYR A 156 22.34 0.00 15.65
N LEU A 157 21.12 -0.49 15.73
CA LEU A 157 20.81 -1.81 16.32
C LEU A 157 21.33 -2.98 15.48
N TYR A 158 21.57 -2.80 14.19
CA TYR A 158 22.12 -3.82 13.29
C TYR A 158 23.65 -3.73 13.13
N ASN A 159 24.28 -2.68 13.64
CA ASN A 159 25.71 -2.51 13.51
C ASN A 159 26.48 -3.50 14.40
N GLY A 160 27.26 -4.40 13.77
CA GLY A 160 28.00 -5.45 14.48
C GLY A 160 28.99 -4.95 15.53
N GLN A 161 29.54 -3.74 15.37
CA GLN A 161 30.55 -3.22 16.29
C GLN A 161 29.97 -2.65 17.60
N ILE A 162 28.80 -2.04 17.53
CA ILE A 162 28.24 -1.25 18.64
C ILE A 162 26.93 -1.83 19.20
N SER A 163 26.21 -2.64 18.42
CA SER A 163 24.90 -3.14 18.78
C SER A 163 24.94 -4.15 19.93
N PRO A 164 24.16 -3.94 20.99
CA PRO A 164 24.00 -4.94 22.05
C PRO A 164 23.27 -6.20 21.54
N ILE A 165 22.39 -6.05 20.55
CA ILE A 165 21.64 -7.17 19.96
C ILE A 165 22.59 -8.09 19.20
N VAL A 166 23.45 -7.54 18.35
CA VAL A 166 24.41 -8.33 17.56
C VAL A 166 25.40 -9.02 18.48
N LYS A 167 25.96 -8.31 19.47
CA LYS A 167 26.86 -8.89 20.47
C LYS A 167 26.18 -10.01 21.30
N GLY A 168 24.92 -9.84 21.62
CA GLY A 168 24.11 -10.89 22.27
C GLY A 168 23.94 -12.13 21.40
N LEU A 169 23.69 -11.97 20.09
CA LEU A 169 23.63 -13.09 19.15
C LEU A 169 24.98 -13.79 19.00
N GLU A 170 26.07 -13.03 18.90
CA GLU A 170 27.42 -13.57 18.82
C GLU A 170 27.81 -14.36 20.05
N SER A 171 27.37 -13.96 21.25
CA SER A 171 27.64 -14.66 22.50
C SER A 171 27.03 -16.06 22.57
N ILE A 172 25.98 -16.32 21.78
CA ILE A 172 25.32 -17.63 21.65
C ILE A 172 25.72 -18.35 20.33
N GLY A 173 26.77 -17.85 19.65
CA GLY A 173 27.35 -18.48 18.45
C GLY A 173 26.62 -18.13 17.15
N ILE A 174 25.72 -17.16 17.14
CA ILE A 174 25.00 -16.71 15.94
C ILE A 174 25.69 -15.48 15.37
N HIS A 175 26.35 -15.64 14.22
CA HIS A 175 27.02 -14.55 13.50
C HIS A 175 26.14 -14.11 12.32
N VAL A 176 25.53 -12.92 12.39
CA VAL A 176 24.69 -12.37 11.34
C VAL A 176 25.16 -10.96 10.99
N ASP A 177 25.47 -10.75 9.72
CA ASP A 177 25.60 -9.42 9.13
C ASP A 177 24.26 -8.99 8.56
N PHE A 178 23.55 -8.10 9.28
CA PHE A 178 22.22 -7.61 8.90
C PHE A 178 22.24 -6.74 7.63
N PHE A 179 23.41 -6.26 7.20
CA PHE A 179 23.60 -5.49 5.97
C PHE A 179 24.03 -6.35 4.78
N ALA A 180 24.36 -7.62 5.01
CA ALA A 180 24.74 -8.52 3.93
C ALA A 180 23.62 -8.67 2.89
N ASN A 181 23.97 -8.79 1.61
CA ASN A 181 23.02 -8.88 0.49
C ASN A 181 21.96 -9.97 0.62
N ASN A 182 22.26 -11.07 1.29
CA ASN A 182 21.32 -12.18 1.52
C ASN A 182 20.38 -11.97 2.71
N VAL A 183 20.67 -11.00 3.59
CA VAL A 183 19.92 -10.74 4.83
C VAL A 183 19.19 -9.39 4.79
N VAL A 184 19.68 -8.41 4.03
CA VAL A 184 19.22 -7.02 4.05
C VAL A 184 17.72 -6.87 3.81
N LEU A 185 17.11 -7.64 2.90
CA LEU A 185 15.66 -7.59 2.70
C LEU A 185 14.88 -8.04 3.94
N GLY A 186 15.39 -9.05 4.66
CA GLY A 186 14.84 -9.49 5.93
C GLY A 186 14.99 -8.44 7.02
N SER A 187 16.14 -7.76 7.09
CA SER A 187 16.39 -6.66 8.01
C SER A 187 15.42 -5.50 7.79
N MET A 188 15.20 -5.13 6.53
CA MET A 188 14.22 -4.09 6.14
C MET A 188 12.78 -4.54 6.46
N ALA A 189 12.44 -5.81 6.20
CA ALA A 189 11.15 -6.38 6.54
C ALA A 189 10.86 -6.32 8.05
N ASN A 190 11.88 -6.55 8.88
CA ASN A 190 11.75 -6.42 10.32
C ASN A 190 11.47 -4.98 10.74
N ILE A 191 12.15 -3.98 10.16
CA ILE A 191 11.91 -2.55 10.46
C ILE A 191 10.46 -2.19 10.15
N THR A 192 9.96 -2.57 8.97
CA THR A 192 8.58 -2.30 8.57
C THR A 192 7.57 -3.03 9.45
N THR A 193 7.81 -4.29 9.74
CA THR A 193 6.97 -5.08 10.64
C THR A 193 6.89 -4.41 12.02
N TRP A 194 8.02 -4.02 12.60
CA TRP A 194 8.06 -3.31 13.86
C TRP A 194 7.29 -1.99 13.82
N THR A 195 7.46 -1.19 12.77
CA THR A 195 6.81 0.11 12.63
C THR A 195 5.29 -0.03 12.47
N PHE A 196 4.82 -0.92 11.60
CA PHE A 196 3.41 -0.94 11.17
C PHE A 196 2.55 -2.00 11.86
N THR A 197 3.11 -2.97 12.57
CA THR A 197 2.33 -4.00 13.27
C THR A 197 1.33 -3.39 14.25
N GLY A 198 1.76 -2.40 15.04
CA GLY A 198 0.88 -1.74 16.01
C GLY A 198 -0.26 -0.96 15.37
N TYR A 199 -0.01 -0.27 14.26
CA TYR A 199 -1.04 0.41 13.49
C TYR A 199 -2.09 -0.58 12.95
N ASN A 200 -1.63 -1.65 12.29
CA ASN A 200 -2.52 -2.69 11.78
C ASN A 200 -3.27 -3.43 12.90
N MET A 201 -2.63 -3.65 14.04
CA MET A 201 -3.27 -4.19 15.24
C MET A 201 -4.47 -3.36 15.70
N LEU A 202 -4.38 -2.02 15.66
CA LEU A 202 -5.50 -1.15 16.03
C LEU A 202 -6.66 -1.26 15.02
N ILE A 203 -6.39 -1.40 13.72
CA ILE A 203 -7.40 -1.66 12.69
C ILE A 203 -8.14 -2.97 13.01
N PHE A 204 -7.41 -4.05 13.29
CA PHE A 204 -8.00 -5.33 13.64
C PHE A 204 -8.79 -5.27 14.95
N LEU A 205 -8.26 -4.57 15.94
CA LEU A 205 -8.93 -4.43 17.22
C LEU A 205 -10.27 -3.69 17.09
N ALA A 206 -10.32 -2.63 16.26
CA ALA A 206 -11.56 -1.94 15.95
C ALA A 206 -12.58 -2.86 15.24
N ALA A 207 -12.10 -3.69 14.29
CA ALA A 207 -12.94 -4.66 13.61
C ALA A 207 -13.44 -5.76 14.54
N LEU A 208 -12.62 -6.24 15.48
CA LEU A 208 -13.02 -7.23 16.50
C LEU A 208 -14.09 -6.67 17.44
N GLN A 209 -13.95 -5.41 17.83
CA GLN A 209 -14.91 -4.73 18.71
C GLN A 209 -16.25 -4.41 18.02
N ALA A 210 -16.31 -4.44 16.70
CA ALA A 210 -17.55 -4.29 15.93
C ALA A 210 -18.37 -5.59 15.85
N ILE A 211 -17.83 -6.74 16.26
CA ILE A 211 -18.55 -8.02 16.25
C ILE A 211 -19.60 -8.02 17.37
N PRO A 212 -20.89 -8.29 17.05
CA PRO A 212 -21.95 -8.33 18.04
C PRO A 212 -21.68 -9.33 19.17
N HIS A 213 -21.95 -8.92 20.41
CA HIS A 213 -21.66 -9.73 21.62
C HIS A 213 -22.47 -11.02 21.65
N ASP A 214 -23.68 -10.99 21.07
CA ASP A 214 -24.59 -12.14 20.98
C ASP A 214 -23.95 -13.35 20.29
N LEU A 215 -23.02 -13.12 19.32
CA LEU A 215 -22.30 -14.21 18.66
C LEU A 215 -21.33 -14.92 19.61
N TYR A 216 -20.75 -14.20 20.56
CA TYR A 216 -19.87 -14.80 21.57
C TYR A 216 -20.66 -15.56 22.63
N GLU A 217 -21.85 -15.06 23.00
CA GLU A 217 -22.74 -15.73 23.94
C GLU A 217 -23.30 -17.04 23.36
N ALA A 218 -23.79 -16.99 22.11
CA ALA A 218 -24.23 -18.18 21.40
C ALA A 218 -23.13 -19.25 21.31
N ALA A 219 -21.92 -18.86 20.94
CA ALA A 219 -20.78 -19.77 20.88
C ALA A 219 -20.43 -20.39 22.24
N ARG A 220 -20.60 -19.65 23.34
CA ARG A 220 -20.40 -20.18 24.70
C ARG A 220 -21.46 -21.21 25.07
N ILE A 221 -22.72 -20.95 24.71
CA ILE A 221 -23.81 -21.90 24.91
C ILE A 221 -23.55 -23.19 24.12
N ASP A 222 -23.03 -23.09 22.89
CA ASP A 222 -22.64 -24.22 22.05
C ASP A 222 -21.37 -24.95 22.53
N GLY A 223 -20.73 -24.49 23.63
CA GLY A 223 -19.53 -25.09 24.21
C GLY A 223 -18.24 -24.82 23.44
N ALA A 224 -18.20 -23.78 22.60
CA ALA A 224 -17.01 -23.44 21.82
C ALA A 224 -15.87 -22.94 22.76
N ASN A 225 -14.68 -23.50 22.58
CA ASN A 225 -13.48 -23.02 23.27
C ASN A 225 -12.93 -21.74 22.62
N GLY A 226 -11.99 -21.05 23.30
CA GLY A 226 -11.42 -19.78 22.85
C GLY A 226 -10.77 -19.86 21.46
N PHE A 227 -10.13 -20.97 21.11
CA PHE A 227 -9.54 -21.17 19.78
C PHE A 227 -10.63 -21.32 18.70
N GLN A 228 -11.71 -22.05 18.99
CA GLN A 228 -12.85 -22.18 18.07
C GLN A 228 -13.54 -20.83 17.85
N VAL A 229 -13.71 -20.01 18.89
CA VAL A 229 -14.21 -18.63 18.77
C VAL A 229 -13.27 -17.79 17.90
N ALA A 230 -11.96 -17.86 18.11
CA ALA A 230 -10.99 -17.12 17.30
C ALA A 230 -11.06 -17.51 15.81
N MET A 231 -11.09 -18.82 15.51
CA MET A 231 -11.02 -19.30 14.12
C MET A 231 -12.37 -19.25 13.38
N LYS A 232 -13.49 -19.48 14.08
CA LYS A 232 -14.82 -19.59 13.43
C LYS A 232 -15.64 -18.31 13.51
N ILE A 233 -15.34 -17.40 14.45
CA ILE A 233 -16.08 -16.14 14.64
C ILE A 233 -15.17 -14.95 14.34
N LYS A 234 -14.08 -14.77 15.09
CA LYS A 234 -13.23 -13.57 14.96
C LYS A 234 -12.58 -13.48 13.57
N LEU A 235 -11.85 -14.51 13.15
CA LEU A 235 -11.09 -14.51 11.91
C LEU A 235 -11.95 -14.27 10.65
N PRO A 236 -13.11 -14.93 10.44
CA PRO A 236 -13.95 -14.65 9.30
C PRO A 236 -14.53 -13.23 9.29
N ASN A 237 -14.88 -12.68 10.46
CA ASN A 237 -15.49 -11.35 10.56
C ASN A 237 -14.46 -10.22 10.33
N VAL A 238 -13.16 -10.44 10.60
CA VAL A 238 -12.11 -9.42 10.37
C VAL A 238 -11.42 -9.54 9.02
N ARG A 239 -11.82 -10.50 8.16
CA ARG A 239 -11.18 -10.69 6.84
C ARG A 239 -11.17 -9.43 5.99
N GLY A 240 -12.26 -8.64 5.99
CA GLY A 240 -12.32 -7.36 5.28
C GLY A 240 -11.31 -6.34 5.81
N ALA A 241 -11.14 -6.26 7.14
CA ALA A 241 -10.11 -5.43 7.75
C ALA A 241 -8.70 -5.93 7.43
N ALA A 242 -8.49 -7.25 7.33
CA ALA A 242 -7.21 -7.83 6.91
C ALA A 242 -6.85 -7.43 5.47
N LEU A 243 -7.81 -7.49 4.56
CA LEU A 243 -7.63 -7.07 3.18
C LEU A 243 -7.31 -5.58 3.07
N LEU A 244 -8.02 -4.73 3.83
CA LEU A 244 -7.74 -3.30 3.89
C LEU A 244 -6.34 -3.04 4.46
N ALA A 245 -5.97 -3.70 5.55
CA ALA A 245 -4.65 -3.58 6.16
C ALA A 245 -3.53 -4.02 5.19
N MET A 246 -3.73 -5.13 4.46
CA MET A 246 -2.80 -5.56 3.40
C MET A 246 -2.64 -4.49 2.32
N LEU A 247 -3.73 -3.92 1.83
CA LEU A 247 -3.70 -2.89 0.79
C LEU A 247 -2.95 -1.63 1.26
N LEU A 248 -3.20 -1.18 2.49
CA LEU A 248 -2.55 0.00 3.08
C LEU A 248 -1.07 -0.25 3.42
N SER A 249 -0.66 -1.51 3.56
CA SER A 249 0.72 -1.88 3.91
C SER A 249 1.63 -2.06 2.70
N ILE A 250 1.12 -1.95 1.47
CA ILE A 250 1.92 -1.95 0.25
C ILE A 250 2.51 -0.55 0.07
N GLU A 251 3.39 -0.16 0.99
CA GLU A 251 4.08 1.13 0.89
C GLU A 251 5.56 0.97 0.51
N PRO A 252 6.04 1.77 -0.46
CA PRO A 252 7.43 1.72 -0.91
C PRO A 252 8.40 2.48 0.02
N GLN A 253 7.98 2.91 1.21
CA GLN A 253 8.72 3.86 2.05
C GLN A 253 10.09 3.41 2.57
N ILE A 254 10.38 2.12 2.59
CA ILE A 254 11.58 1.57 3.26
C ILE A 254 12.86 1.83 2.50
N MET A 255 12.78 2.36 1.32
CA MET A 255 13.83 2.21 0.32
C MET A 255 14.66 3.44 0.05
N SER A 256 14.39 4.54 0.75
CA SER A 256 15.18 5.77 0.61
C SER A 256 16.49 5.73 1.41
N THR A 257 16.66 4.76 2.31
CA THR A 257 17.83 4.68 3.23
C THR A 257 18.79 3.54 2.89
N ALA A 258 18.47 2.67 1.93
CA ALA A 258 19.37 1.61 1.53
C ALA A 258 20.56 2.18 0.71
N ASP A 259 21.77 1.76 1.05
CA ASP A 259 22.96 2.06 0.29
C ASP A 259 22.80 1.58 -1.16
N PRO A 260 23.01 2.44 -2.18
CA PRO A 260 22.98 2.05 -3.59
C PRO A 260 23.93 0.89 -3.95
N GLY A 261 24.95 0.64 -3.12
CA GLY A 261 25.86 -0.50 -3.23
C GLY A 261 25.24 -1.86 -2.91
N ILE A 262 24.09 -1.89 -2.20
CA ILE A 262 23.42 -3.13 -1.81
C ILE A 262 22.45 -3.54 -2.92
N SER A 263 22.89 -4.39 -3.83
CA SER A 263 22.14 -4.75 -5.04
C SER A 263 20.75 -5.38 -4.78
N LYS A 264 20.58 -6.11 -3.69
CA LYS A 264 19.32 -6.77 -3.32
C LYS A 264 18.30 -5.84 -2.64
N ALA A 265 18.71 -4.66 -2.20
CA ALA A 265 17.81 -3.62 -1.68
C ALA A 265 17.37 -2.63 -2.77
N TYR A 266 17.92 -2.75 -3.99
CA TYR A 266 17.61 -1.84 -5.07
C TYR A 266 16.18 -1.97 -5.57
N THR A 267 15.50 -0.86 -5.77
CA THR A 267 14.11 -0.81 -6.20
C THR A 267 13.86 0.19 -7.30
N PRO A 268 12.71 0.06 -7.98
CA PRO A 268 12.35 1.02 -9.01
C PRO A 268 12.23 2.47 -8.49
N MET A 269 11.84 2.67 -7.23
CA MET A 269 11.79 4.03 -6.64
C MET A 269 13.19 4.61 -6.47
N MET A 270 14.17 3.81 -6.01
CA MET A 270 15.58 4.22 -5.98
C MET A 270 16.10 4.51 -7.39
N MET A 271 15.70 3.72 -8.38
CA MET A 271 16.05 3.99 -9.78
C MET A 271 15.51 5.35 -10.22
N ALA A 272 14.24 5.67 -9.93
CA ALA A 272 13.65 6.96 -10.26
C ALA A 272 14.39 8.12 -9.58
N MET A 273 14.69 7.99 -8.28
CA MET A 273 15.42 9.00 -7.51
C MET A 273 16.84 9.21 -8.05
N ASN A 274 17.58 8.13 -8.30
CA ASN A 274 18.93 8.21 -8.85
C ASN A 274 18.95 8.80 -10.27
N THR A 275 17.92 8.51 -11.06
CA THR A 275 17.73 9.09 -12.40
C THR A 275 17.45 10.58 -12.33
N SER A 276 16.56 11.03 -11.42
CA SER A 276 16.28 12.45 -11.21
C SER A 276 17.51 13.21 -10.70
N GLN A 277 18.31 12.61 -9.83
CA GLN A 277 19.54 13.21 -9.28
C GLN A 277 20.74 13.18 -10.24
N GLY A 278 20.60 12.61 -11.43
CA GLY A 278 21.67 12.57 -12.43
C GLY A 278 22.74 11.52 -12.20
N THR A 279 22.52 10.58 -11.24
CA THR A 279 23.49 9.49 -10.98
C THR A 279 23.35 8.31 -11.94
N LEU A 280 22.27 8.25 -12.72
CA LEU A 280 22.03 7.26 -13.76
C LEU A 280 21.80 7.94 -15.10
N THR A 281 22.18 7.27 -16.19
CA THR A 281 21.90 7.67 -17.56
C THR A 281 20.84 6.76 -18.18
N PRO A 282 19.81 7.32 -18.85
CA PRO A 282 19.50 8.74 -19.02
C PRO A 282 19.09 9.41 -17.71
N SER A 283 19.46 10.68 -17.51
CA SER A 283 19.22 11.44 -16.28
C SER A 283 18.13 12.50 -16.46
N GLY A 284 17.66 13.02 -15.33
CA GLY A 284 16.70 14.13 -15.26
C GLY A 284 15.26 13.70 -14.97
N ASP A 285 14.39 14.71 -14.87
CA ASP A 285 13.00 14.52 -14.43
C ASP A 285 12.14 13.70 -15.42
N GLY A 286 12.43 13.79 -16.71
CA GLY A 286 11.68 13.07 -17.72
C GLY A 286 11.80 11.54 -17.61
N PRO A 287 13.00 10.97 -17.67
CA PRO A 287 13.20 9.52 -17.43
C PRO A 287 12.75 9.07 -16.06
N ALA A 288 12.97 9.88 -14.99
CA ALA A 288 12.50 9.57 -13.64
C ALA A 288 10.97 9.51 -13.57
N SER A 289 10.28 10.46 -14.22
CA SER A 289 8.82 10.46 -14.33
C SER A 289 8.29 9.24 -15.08
N ALA A 290 8.97 8.81 -16.15
CA ALA A 290 8.60 7.60 -16.89
C ALA A 290 8.69 6.34 -15.99
N ILE A 291 9.74 6.23 -15.15
CA ILE A 291 9.86 5.14 -14.16
C ILE A 291 8.68 5.18 -13.18
N ALA A 292 8.37 6.35 -12.61
CA ALA A 292 7.27 6.52 -11.66
C ALA A 292 5.91 6.16 -12.27
N ILE A 293 5.65 6.55 -13.53
CA ILE A 293 4.41 6.23 -14.24
C ILE A 293 4.29 4.72 -14.49
N VAL A 294 5.35 4.05 -14.95
CA VAL A 294 5.33 2.59 -15.14
C VAL A 294 5.08 1.87 -13.82
N MET A 295 5.70 2.31 -12.73
CA MET A 295 5.41 1.79 -11.39
C MET A 295 3.95 1.98 -10.98
N ALA A 296 3.39 3.18 -11.20
CA ALA A 296 2.00 3.47 -10.90
C ALA A 296 1.03 2.59 -11.71
N LEU A 297 1.35 2.32 -12.98
CA LEU A 297 0.56 1.39 -13.82
C LEU A 297 0.64 -0.05 -13.30
N ILE A 298 1.81 -0.53 -12.89
CA ILE A 298 1.97 -1.87 -12.30
C ILE A 298 1.17 -1.96 -10.98
N ALA A 299 1.30 -0.98 -10.09
CA ALA A 299 0.56 -0.94 -8.84
C ALA A 299 -0.96 -0.87 -9.07
N GLY A 300 -1.41 -0.05 -10.04
CA GLY A 300 -2.81 0.04 -10.44
C GLY A 300 -3.36 -1.29 -10.98
N LEU A 301 -2.58 -2.00 -11.80
CA LEU A 301 -2.95 -3.32 -12.30
C LEU A 301 -3.10 -4.33 -11.14
N LEU A 302 -2.16 -4.34 -10.20
CA LEU A 302 -2.23 -5.21 -9.02
C LEU A 302 -3.47 -4.89 -8.17
N ALA A 303 -3.79 -3.60 -7.98
CA ALA A 303 -4.99 -3.18 -7.25
C ALA A 303 -6.28 -3.64 -7.95
N VAL A 304 -6.35 -3.57 -9.28
CA VAL A 304 -7.49 -4.07 -10.06
C VAL A 304 -7.61 -5.59 -9.93
N VAL A 305 -6.51 -6.33 -10.09
CA VAL A 305 -6.50 -7.80 -9.93
C VAL A 305 -6.98 -8.19 -8.52
N TYR A 306 -6.49 -7.49 -7.51
CA TYR A 306 -6.91 -7.68 -6.12
C TYR A 306 -8.42 -7.45 -5.94
N THR A 307 -8.96 -6.32 -6.45
CA THR A 307 -10.39 -6.00 -6.33
C THR A 307 -11.29 -7.03 -7.04
N LEU A 308 -10.83 -7.54 -8.18
CA LEU A 308 -11.54 -8.60 -8.91
C LEU A 308 -11.52 -9.94 -8.15
N ALA A 309 -10.38 -10.27 -7.53
CA ALA A 309 -10.26 -11.47 -6.70
C ALA A 309 -11.14 -11.37 -5.44
N GLU A 310 -11.21 -10.23 -4.80
CA GLU A 310 -12.07 -9.99 -3.64
C GLU A 310 -13.55 -10.15 -3.96
N ARG A 311 -14.01 -9.65 -5.10
CA ARG A 311 -15.40 -9.84 -5.54
C ARG A 311 -15.79 -11.32 -5.67
N LYS A 312 -14.90 -12.14 -6.27
CA LYS A 312 -15.11 -13.59 -6.39
C LYS A 312 -15.18 -14.35 -5.06
N VAL A 313 -14.53 -13.85 -4.04
CA VAL A 313 -14.52 -14.47 -2.69
C VAL A 313 -15.76 -14.09 -1.90
N ASN A 314 -16.41 -12.97 -2.23
CA ASN A 314 -17.59 -12.45 -1.55
C ASN A 314 -18.92 -12.84 -2.24
N GLU A 315 -18.86 -13.43 -3.45
CA GLU A 315 -19.98 -14.13 -4.13
C GLU A 315 -20.04 -15.61 -3.70
#